data_4f059aa35a4e50e721dfcea99b06c015
#
_entry.id   4f059aa35a4e50e721dfcea99b06c015
#
_cell.length_a   1.000
_cell.length_b   1.000
_cell.length_c   1.000
_cell.angle_alpha   90.00
_cell.angle_beta   90.00
_cell.angle_gamma   90.00
#
_symmetry.space_group_name_H-M   'P 1'
#
loop_
_entity.id
_entity.type
_entity.pdbx_description
1 polymer ?
#
loop_
_entity_poly.entity_id
_entity_poly.type
_entity_poly.pdbx_seq_one_letter_code
_entity_poly.pdbx_strand_id
1 'polypeptide(L)'
;MGKLIPVSVRLAWLNLQRNRRRSLLSMLIIAIAVFALTSAGGFGLYTYDSLKESTARDTGHLTLTTPGYFAKEEEMPLSNGLTHADDITKQLIGLNEVRGVQPRVEFSGLISNGNKSSIFIGIGVNEREFDMKGPFLDVREGQTLSNIHASRYDPAEPEVMLGVDLANNLSVHVGDWITLLATTTDGALNAYDFKVRGIYSTGVPELDKRQLYVHIN
;
A
#
# COMPACT_ATOMS: atom_id res chain seq x y z
N MET A 1 -47.91 36.85 -18.17
CA MET A 1 -48.30 36.98 -16.75
C MET A 1 -47.04 37.27 -15.93
N GLY A 2 -46.79 38.59 -15.70
CA GLY A 2 -45.65 39.00 -14.85
C GLY A 2 -45.96 38.72 -13.38
N LYS A 3 -45.18 37.86 -12.73
CA LYS A 3 -45.26 37.65 -11.28
C LYS A 3 -44.84 38.95 -10.59
N LEU A 4 -45.79 39.66 -9.99
CA LEU A 4 -45.53 40.82 -9.15
C LEU A 4 -44.67 40.38 -7.96
N ILE A 5 -43.43 40.85 -7.92
CA ILE A 5 -42.51 40.63 -6.79
C ILE A 5 -43.18 41.24 -5.55
N PRO A 6 -43.38 40.49 -4.46
CA PRO A 6 -44.02 41.00 -3.26
C PRO A 6 -43.24 42.21 -2.70
N VAL A 7 -43.97 43.20 -2.21
CA VAL A 7 -43.43 44.49 -1.72
C VAL A 7 -42.32 44.25 -0.66
N SER A 8 -42.46 43.21 0.16
CA SER A 8 -41.46 42.79 1.15
C SER A 8 -40.09 42.44 0.54
N VAL A 9 -40.09 41.74 -0.60
CA VAL A 9 -38.84 41.36 -1.32
C VAL A 9 -38.18 42.59 -1.94
N ARG A 10 -38.98 43.52 -2.48
CA ARG A 10 -38.48 44.75 -3.03
C ARG A 10 -37.88 45.66 -1.95
N LEU A 11 -38.51 45.77 -0.77
CA LEU A 11 -37.95 46.51 0.38
C LEU A 11 -36.67 45.90 0.90
N ALA A 12 -36.59 44.55 1.00
CA ALA A 12 -35.37 43.84 1.40
C ALA A 12 -34.21 44.12 0.44
N TRP A 13 -34.47 44.11 -0.88
CA TRP A 13 -33.46 44.42 -1.90
C TRP A 13 -32.92 45.85 -1.79
N LEU A 14 -33.83 46.84 -1.59
CA LEU A 14 -33.43 48.25 -1.41
C LEU A 14 -32.62 48.45 -0.12
N ASN A 15 -32.93 47.74 0.95
CA ASN A 15 -32.15 47.78 2.19
C ASN A 15 -30.75 47.17 2.01
N LEU A 16 -30.61 46.07 1.28
CA LEU A 16 -29.32 45.48 0.90
C LEU A 16 -28.48 46.47 0.09
N GLN A 17 -29.08 47.15 -0.87
CA GLN A 17 -28.35 48.15 -1.67
C GLN A 17 -27.92 49.38 -0.87
N ARG A 18 -28.72 49.83 0.10
CA ARG A 18 -28.39 50.99 0.96
C ARG A 18 -27.23 50.71 1.89
N ASN A 19 -27.06 49.45 2.38
CA ASN A 19 -26.02 49.01 3.30
C ASN A 19 -25.00 48.05 2.65
N ARG A 20 -24.58 48.33 1.42
CA ARG A 20 -23.71 47.45 0.59
C ARG A 20 -22.51 46.86 1.33
N ARG A 21 -21.76 47.71 2.06
CA ARG A 21 -20.55 47.29 2.79
C ARG A 21 -20.87 46.24 3.84
N ARG A 22 -21.91 46.43 4.65
CA ARG A 22 -22.31 45.48 5.69
C ARG A 22 -22.86 44.18 5.10
N SER A 23 -23.69 44.29 4.06
CA SER A 23 -24.25 43.13 3.37
C SER A 23 -23.16 42.30 2.68
N LEU A 24 -22.19 42.95 2.06
CA LEU A 24 -21.07 42.29 1.39
C LEU A 24 -20.14 41.57 2.40
N LEU A 25 -19.86 42.20 3.56
CA LEU A 25 -19.12 41.55 4.64
C LEU A 25 -19.84 40.33 5.19
N SER A 26 -21.14 40.43 5.44
CA SER A 26 -21.91 39.27 5.93
C SER A 26 -21.95 38.15 4.90
N MET A 27 -22.12 38.47 3.61
CA MET A 27 -22.07 37.47 2.54
C MET A 27 -20.71 36.82 2.40
N LEU A 28 -19.63 37.57 2.55
CA LEU A 28 -18.28 37.07 2.50
C LEU A 28 -17.98 36.08 3.68
N ILE A 29 -18.42 36.44 4.90
CA ILE A 29 -18.27 35.59 6.08
C ILE A 29 -19.02 34.26 5.87
N ILE A 30 -20.28 34.32 5.39
CA ILE A 30 -21.05 33.11 5.11
C ILE A 30 -20.40 32.28 4.01
N ALA A 31 -19.93 32.91 2.93
CA ALA A 31 -19.25 32.21 1.84
C ALA A 31 -17.97 31.51 2.32
N ILE A 32 -17.15 32.17 3.14
CA ILE A 32 -15.94 31.55 3.73
C ILE A 32 -16.33 30.39 4.65
N ALA A 33 -17.34 30.55 5.51
CA ALA A 33 -17.78 29.51 6.42
C ALA A 33 -18.28 28.26 5.66
N VAL A 34 -19.11 28.44 4.63
CA VAL A 34 -19.60 27.36 3.78
C VAL A 34 -18.45 26.70 3.02
N PHE A 35 -17.55 27.50 2.44
CA PHE A 35 -16.37 26.99 1.76
C PHE A 35 -15.49 26.14 2.69
N ALA A 36 -15.17 26.64 3.89
CA ALA A 36 -14.38 25.91 4.87
C ALA A 36 -15.05 24.58 5.27
N LEU A 37 -16.35 24.60 5.52
CA LEU A 37 -17.10 23.40 5.92
C LEU A 37 -17.15 22.36 4.79
N THR A 38 -17.42 22.78 3.55
CA THR A 38 -17.46 21.86 2.41
C THR A 38 -16.07 21.30 2.06
N SER A 39 -15.04 22.15 2.15
CA SER A 39 -13.65 21.71 1.91
C SER A 39 -13.20 20.71 2.97
N ALA A 40 -13.47 20.97 4.25
CA ALA A 40 -13.12 20.05 5.33
C ALA A 40 -13.88 18.71 5.22
N GLY A 41 -15.16 18.76 4.91
CA GLY A 41 -15.98 17.57 4.67
C GLY A 41 -15.49 16.75 3.47
N GLY A 42 -15.22 17.42 2.35
CA GLY A 42 -14.69 16.79 1.14
C GLY A 42 -13.31 16.14 1.37
N PHE A 43 -12.43 16.85 2.07
CA PHE A 43 -11.12 16.29 2.43
C PHE A 43 -11.25 15.06 3.34
N GLY A 44 -12.13 15.11 4.34
CA GLY A 44 -12.38 13.99 5.24
C GLY A 44 -12.89 12.75 4.51
N LEU A 45 -13.83 12.89 3.61
CA LEU A 45 -14.34 11.79 2.77
C LEU A 45 -13.25 11.24 1.86
N TYR A 46 -12.52 12.10 1.17
CA TYR A 46 -11.40 11.69 0.32
C TYR A 46 -10.34 10.89 1.09
N THR A 47 -9.97 11.37 2.28
CA THR A 47 -8.99 10.67 3.13
C THR A 47 -9.51 9.30 3.56
N TYR A 48 -10.77 9.21 3.96
CA TYR A 48 -11.39 7.95 4.35
C TYR A 48 -11.42 6.94 3.18
N ASP A 49 -11.87 7.37 2.01
CA ASP A 49 -11.93 6.51 0.82
C ASP A 49 -10.53 6.09 0.35
N SER A 50 -9.55 7.01 0.43
CA SER A 50 -8.15 6.71 0.09
C SER A 50 -7.53 5.69 1.04
N LEU A 51 -7.76 5.81 2.35
CA LEU A 51 -7.29 4.84 3.34
C LEU A 51 -7.94 3.46 3.14
N LYS A 52 -9.24 3.43 2.90
CA LYS A 52 -9.96 2.19 2.62
C LYS A 52 -9.42 1.48 1.37
N GLU A 53 -9.21 2.23 0.30
CA GLU A 53 -8.66 1.70 -0.94
C GLU A 53 -7.21 1.21 -0.75
N SER A 54 -6.37 1.98 -0.06
CA SER A 54 -4.99 1.60 0.26
C SER A 54 -4.93 0.30 1.05
N THR A 55 -5.73 0.18 2.11
CA THR A 55 -5.78 -1.04 2.92
C THR A 55 -6.27 -2.24 2.10
N ALA A 56 -7.32 -2.05 1.29
CA ALA A 56 -7.84 -3.12 0.44
C ALA A 56 -6.83 -3.61 -0.61
N ARG A 57 -5.96 -2.72 -1.11
CA ARG A 57 -4.89 -3.07 -2.05
C ARG A 57 -3.67 -3.67 -1.36
N ASP A 58 -3.42 -3.30 -0.11
CA ASP A 58 -2.29 -3.82 0.65
C ASP A 58 -2.56 -5.22 1.22
N THR A 59 -3.65 -5.39 1.93
CA THR A 59 -3.99 -6.66 2.62
C THR A 59 -5.08 -7.49 1.93
N GLY A 60 -5.77 -6.93 0.93
CA GLY A 60 -6.97 -7.51 0.34
C GLY A 60 -8.24 -7.17 1.11
N HIS A 61 -9.41 -7.47 0.52
CA HIS A 61 -10.70 -7.33 1.21
C HIS A 61 -10.92 -8.46 2.23
N LEU A 62 -10.34 -9.63 1.98
CA LEU A 62 -10.38 -10.81 2.83
C LEU A 62 -9.01 -11.48 2.84
N THR A 63 -8.57 -11.90 4.02
CA THR A 63 -7.36 -12.69 4.20
C THR A 63 -7.76 -14.08 4.67
N LEU A 64 -7.31 -15.10 3.95
CA LEU A 64 -7.53 -16.50 4.29
C LEU A 64 -6.25 -17.07 4.91
N THR A 65 -6.36 -17.56 6.14
CA THR A 65 -5.25 -18.13 6.90
C THR A 65 -5.67 -19.42 7.60
N THR A 66 -4.70 -20.15 8.13
CA THR A 66 -4.97 -21.26 9.05
C THR A 66 -5.59 -20.75 10.35
N PRO A 67 -6.44 -21.55 11.03
CA PRO A 67 -6.99 -21.16 12.33
C PRO A 67 -5.88 -20.84 13.34
N GLY A 68 -5.98 -19.67 13.98
CA GLY A 68 -5.01 -19.22 14.98
C GLY A 68 -3.71 -18.63 14.40
N TYR A 69 -3.60 -18.39 13.10
CA TYR A 69 -2.46 -17.76 12.46
C TYR A 69 -2.05 -16.47 13.16
N PHE A 70 -2.96 -15.50 13.27
CA PHE A 70 -2.70 -14.19 13.89
C PHE A 70 -2.33 -14.25 15.38
N ALA A 71 -2.59 -15.36 16.07
CA ALA A 71 -2.16 -15.54 17.45
C ALA A 71 -0.71 -16.06 17.58
N LYS A 72 -0.15 -16.58 16.48
CA LYS A 72 1.19 -17.21 16.44
C LYS A 72 2.11 -16.63 15.36
N GLU A 73 1.66 -15.60 14.68
CA GLU A 73 2.35 -14.97 13.56
C GLU A 73 3.75 -14.47 13.93
N GLU A 74 3.89 -13.88 15.12
CA GLU A 74 5.17 -13.37 15.60
C GLU A 74 6.19 -14.46 15.93
N GLU A 75 5.73 -15.68 16.30
CA GLU A 75 6.62 -16.75 16.74
C GLU A 75 7.14 -17.60 15.58
N MET A 76 6.26 -18.04 14.68
CA MET A 76 6.59 -18.96 13.59
C MET A 76 5.67 -18.76 12.37
N PRO A 77 5.80 -17.66 11.60
CA PRO A 77 4.90 -17.37 10.49
C PRO A 77 4.91 -18.46 9.40
N LEU A 78 6.07 -19.01 9.08
CA LEU A 78 6.23 -20.02 8.03
C LEU A 78 5.61 -21.38 8.38
N SER A 79 5.64 -21.79 9.64
CA SER A 79 5.10 -23.08 10.07
C SER A 79 3.57 -23.13 10.10
N ASN A 80 2.93 -21.96 10.15
CA ASN A 80 1.49 -21.80 10.20
C ASN A 80 0.86 -21.48 8.81
N GLY A 81 1.63 -21.64 7.74
CA GLY A 81 1.15 -21.40 6.37
C GLY A 81 0.02 -22.33 5.93
N LEU A 82 -0.75 -21.91 4.93
CA LEU A 82 -1.78 -22.72 4.29
C LEU A 82 -1.12 -23.83 3.46
N THR A 83 -1.48 -25.08 3.74
CA THR A 83 -1.15 -26.20 2.87
C THR A 83 -2.07 -26.16 1.64
N HIS A 84 -1.54 -26.56 0.47
CA HIS A 84 -2.29 -26.59 -0.80
C HIS A 84 -2.84 -25.22 -1.26
N ALA A 85 -2.05 -24.15 -1.06
CA ALA A 85 -2.44 -22.77 -1.42
C ALA A 85 -2.85 -22.64 -2.91
N ASP A 86 -2.21 -23.36 -3.82
CA ASP A 86 -2.53 -23.36 -5.25
C ASP A 86 -3.93 -23.89 -5.56
N ASP A 87 -4.35 -24.96 -4.89
CA ASP A 87 -5.68 -25.54 -5.09
C ASP A 87 -6.77 -24.64 -4.51
N ILE A 88 -6.51 -24.04 -3.35
CA ILE A 88 -7.37 -23.02 -2.74
C ILE A 88 -7.50 -21.81 -3.67
N THR A 89 -6.39 -21.33 -4.22
CA THR A 89 -6.36 -20.21 -5.16
C THR A 89 -7.22 -20.49 -6.39
N LYS A 90 -7.10 -21.69 -6.99
CA LYS A 90 -7.91 -22.08 -8.15
C LYS A 90 -9.42 -22.13 -7.83
N GLN A 91 -9.79 -22.64 -6.66
CA GLN A 91 -11.18 -22.68 -6.21
C GLN A 91 -11.76 -21.29 -6.00
N LEU A 92 -11.00 -20.39 -5.37
CA LEU A 92 -11.44 -19.04 -5.06
C LEU A 92 -11.58 -18.18 -6.33
N ILE A 93 -10.64 -18.28 -7.27
CA ILE A 93 -10.71 -17.54 -8.56
C ILE A 93 -11.95 -17.97 -9.38
N GLY A 94 -12.47 -19.18 -9.18
CA GLY A 94 -13.69 -19.66 -9.84
C GLY A 94 -14.98 -19.00 -9.35
N LEU A 95 -14.96 -18.22 -8.28
CA LEU A 95 -16.11 -17.50 -7.74
C LEU A 95 -16.33 -16.17 -8.47
N ASN A 96 -17.56 -15.88 -8.88
CA ASN A 96 -17.88 -14.65 -9.65
C ASN A 96 -17.60 -13.37 -8.89
N GLU A 97 -17.64 -13.39 -7.56
CA GLU A 97 -17.42 -12.26 -6.67
C GLU A 97 -15.93 -11.98 -6.43
N VAL A 98 -15.03 -12.91 -6.78
CA VAL A 98 -13.59 -12.83 -6.54
C VAL A 98 -12.89 -12.27 -7.79
N ARG A 99 -12.27 -11.10 -7.66
CA ARG A 99 -11.51 -10.46 -8.75
C ARG A 99 -10.10 -11.02 -8.89
N GLY A 100 -9.50 -11.43 -7.80
CA GLY A 100 -8.14 -11.96 -7.77
C GLY A 100 -7.80 -12.54 -6.41
N VAL A 101 -6.88 -13.48 -6.42
CA VAL A 101 -6.32 -14.13 -5.22
C VAL A 101 -4.81 -14.04 -5.34
N GLN A 102 -4.17 -13.53 -4.29
CA GLN A 102 -2.71 -13.41 -4.25
C GLN A 102 -2.19 -14.20 -3.03
N PRO A 103 -1.47 -15.30 -3.27
CA PRO A 103 -0.77 -15.99 -2.20
C PRO A 103 0.38 -15.11 -1.72
N ARG A 104 0.59 -15.06 -0.40
CA ARG A 104 1.71 -14.37 0.25
C ARG A 104 2.33 -15.26 1.29
N VAL A 105 3.63 -15.11 1.46
CA VAL A 105 4.40 -15.74 2.53
C VAL A 105 5.13 -14.64 3.27
N GLU A 106 4.92 -14.54 4.58
CA GLU A 106 5.64 -13.60 5.42
C GLU A 106 6.76 -14.31 6.18
N PHE A 107 7.91 -13.68 6.26
CA PHE A 107 9.07 -14.19 6.98
C PHE A 107 9.92 -13.01 7.46
N SER A 108 10.74 -13.26 8.44
CA SER A 108 11.64 -12.24 8.99
C SER A 108 13.04 -12.79 9.18
N GLY A 109 13.99 -11.87 9.28
CA GLY A 109 15.37 -12.26 9.45
C GLY A 109 16.35 -11.10 9.46
N LEU A 110 17.57 -11.36 9.06
CA LEU A 110 18.66 -10.39 8.92
C LEU A 110 19.03 -10.24 7.44
N ILE A 111 19.12 -9.00 6.99
CA ILE A 111 19.64 -8.64 5.67
C ILE A 111 21.02 -8.02 5.83
N SER A 112 21.94 -8.36 4.93
CA SER A 112 23.32 -7.85 4.94
C SER A 112 23.83 -7.57 3.53
N ASN A 113 24.63 -6.52 3.40
CA ASN A 113 25.42 -6.23 2.19
C ASN A 113 26.92 -6.61 2.38
N GLY A 114 27.24 -7.40 3.41
CA GLY A 114 28.61 -7.74 3.79
C GLY A 114 29.27 -6.75 4.77
N ASN A 115 28.88 -5.47 4.77
CA ASN A 115 29.44 -4.43 5.66
C ASN A 115 28.46 -3.97 6.73
N LYS A 116 27.17 -3.91 6.38
CA LYS A 116 26.08 -3.49 7.26
C LYS A 116 25.02 -4.56 7.30
N SER A 117 24.28 -4.62 8.39
CA SER A 117 23.15 -5.53 8.55
C SER A 117 21.97 -4.81 9.20
N SER A 118 20.75 -5.27 8.89
CA SER A 118 19.50 -4.78 9.45
C SER A 118 18.52 -5.93 9.63
N ILE A 119 17.52 -5.73 10.47
CA ILE A 119 16.36 -6.64 10.57
C ILE A 119 15.42 -6.33 9.41
N PHE A 120 14.84 -7.37 8.81
CA PHE A 120 13.84 -7.21 7.77
C PHE A 120 12.56 -8.03 8.04
N ILE A 121 11.49 -7.60 7.40
CA ILE A 121 10.24 -8.34 7.21
C ILE A 121 10.11 -8.57 5.70
N GLY A 122 10.20 -9.82 5.28
CA GLY A 122 10.09 -10.23 3.89
C GLY A 122 8.71 -10.71 3.55
N ILE A 123 8.23 -10.32 2.39
CA ILE A 123 6.97 -10.78 1.82
C ILE A 123 7.27 -11.46 0.49
N GLY A 124 7.08 -12.78 0.47
CA GLY A 124 7.10 -13.58 -0.75
C GLY A 124 5.79 -13.40 -1.51
N VAL A 125 5.89 -12.91 -2.74
CA VAL A 125 4.73 -12.58 -3.60
C VAL A 125 4.97 -13.06 -5.03
N ASN A 126 3.91 -13.11 -5.82
CA ASN A 126 4.05 -13.22 -7.27
C ASN A 126 4.06 -11.83 -7.93
N GLU A 127 4.42 -11.78 -9.20
CA GLU A 127 4.52 -10.52 -9.96
C GLU A 127 3.20 -9.74 -10.09
N ARG A 128 2.04 -10.43 -10.01
CA ARG A 128 0.71 -9.81 -10.08
C ARG A 128 0.36 -8.97 -8.85
N GLU A 129 1.08 -9.17 -7.77
CA GLU A 129 0.93 -8.36 -6.55
C GLU A 129 1.09 -6.86 -6.84
N PHE A 130 2.05 -6.51 -7.68
CA PHE A 130 2.36 -5.12 -8.01
C PHE A 130 1.30 -4.47 -8.88
N ASP A 131 0.61 -5.24 -9.71
CA ASP A 131 -0.54 -4.77 -10.49
C ASP A 131 -1.71 -4.39 -9.55
N MET A 132 -1.92 -5.17 -8.49
CA MET A 132 -2.96 -4.90 -7.50
C MET A 132 -2.62 -3.71 -6.61
N LYS A 133 -1.38 -3.58 -6.17
CA LYS A 133 -0.93 -2.45 -5.36
C LYS A 133 -1.00 -1.14 -6.15
N GLY A 134 -0.67 -1.18 -7.44
CA GLY A 134 -0.80 -0.05 -8.36
C GLY A 134 -0.16 1.23 -7.80
N PRO A 135 -0.90 2.37 -7.74
CA PRO A 135 -0.34 3.66 -7.35
C PRO A 135 0.04 3.77 -5.87
N PHE A 136 -0.27 2.78 -5.04
CA PHE A 136 0.09 2.78 -3.62
C PHE A 136 1.47 2.18 -3.34
N LEU A 137 2.15 1.69 -4.36
CA LEU A 137 3.56 1.32 -4.30
C LEU A 137 4.35 2.18 -5.29
N ASP A 138 5.14 3.10 -4.78
CA ASP A 138 5.93 4.00 -5.59
C ASP A 138 7.34 3.41 -5.78
N VAL A 139 7.63 2.92 -6.99
CA VAL A 139 8.96 2.43 -7.34
C VAL A 139 9.86 3.63 -7.61
N ARG A 140 10.82 3.88 -6.71
CA ARG A 140 11.77 5.00 -6.77
C ARG A 140 12.92 4.74 -7.72
N GLU A 141 13.45 3.52 -7.71
CA GLU A 141 14.58 3.12 -8.55
C GLU A 141 14.38 1.69 -9.06
N GLY A 142 14.83 1.40 -10.26
CA GLY A 142 14.75 0.07 -10.85
C GLY A 142 13.35 -0.30 -11.34
N GLN A 143 12.97 -1.55 -11.09
CA GLN A 143 11.72 -2.15 -11.57
C GLN A 143 11.13 -3.06 -10.51
N THR A 144 9.84 -3.41 -10.66
CA THR A 144 9.20 -4.47 -9.86
C THR A 144 9.83 -5.83 -10.15
N LEU A 145 9.55 -6.82 -9.30
CA LEU A 145 9.99 -8.20 -9.53
C LEU A 145 9.57 -8.67 -10.93
N SER A 146 10.46 -9.38 -11.60
CA SER A 146 10.17 -9.91 -12.93
C SER A 146 9.19 -11.07 -12.85
N ASN A 147 8.54 -11.35 -13.99
CA ASN A 147 7.76 -12.57 -14.10
C ASN A 147 8.71 -13.76 -14.23
N ILE A 148 8.68 -14.67 -13.22
CA ILE A 148 9.52 -15.89 -13.21
C ILE A 148 9.29 -16.83 -14.39
N HIS A 149 8.17 -16.72 -15.08
CA HIS A 149 7.89 -17.46 -16.31
C HIS A 149 8.35 -16.73 -17.58
N ALA A 150 8.87 -15.51 -17.44
CA ALA A 150 9.41 -14.79 -18.59
C ALA A 150 10.78 -15.33 -19.01
N SER A 151 11.06 -15.29 -20.31
CA SER A 151 12.33 -15.75 -20.87
C SER A 151 13.58 -15.00 -20.38
N ARG A 152 13.40 -13.90 -19.66
CA ARG A 152 14.47 -13.06 -19.08
C ARG A 152 14.73 -13.32 -17.61
N TYR A 153 13.92 -14.13 -16.95
CA TYR A 153 14.15 -14.49 -15.54
C TYR A 153 15.29 -15.51 -15.48
N ASP A 154 16.30 -15.20 -14.71
CA ASP A 154 17.39 -16.13 -14.39
C ASP A 154 17.26 -16.61 -12.95
N PRO A 155 16.98 -17.91 -12.71
CA PRO A 155 16.90 -18.44 -11.35
C PRO A 155 18.24 -18.44 -10.61
N ALA A 156 19.36 -18.23 -11.32
CA ALA A 156 20.67 -18.05 -10.69
C ALA A 156 20.87 -16.63 -10.13
N GLU A 157 20.02 -15.67 -10.50
CA GLU A 157 20.01 -14.31 -9.98
C GLU A 157 18.67 -13.98 -9.34
N PRO A 158 18.33 -14.55 -8.17
CA PRO A 158 17.05 -14.25 -7.51
C PRO A 158 16.94 -12.79 -7.15
N GLU A 159 15.75 -12.24 -7.34
CA GLU A 159 15.48 -10.82 -7.26
C GLU A 159 14.85 -10.42 -5.94
N VAL A 160 15.17 -9.21 -5.47
CA VAL A 160 14.55 -8.58 -4.30
C VAL A 160 14.22 -7.12 -4.57
N MET A 161 13.12 -6.65 -3.99
CA MET A 161 12.80 -5.23 -3.90
C MET A 161 12.92 -4.79 -2.44
N LEU A 162 13.55 -3.64 -2.21
CA LEU A 162 13.80 -3.09 -0.88
C LEU A 162 13.00 -1.81 -0.65
N GLY A 163 12.51 -1.62 0.56
CA GLY A 163 12.02 -0.31 0.99
C GLY A 163 13.15 0.73 0.95
N VAL A 164 12.82 1.97 0.59
CA VAL A 164 13.79 3.05 0.36
C VAL A 164 14.68 3.31 1.57
N ASP A 165 14.13 3.30 2.78
CA ASP A 165 14.90 3.53 4.00
C ASP A 165 15.80 2.34 4.36
N LEU A 166 15.36 1.11 4.05
CA LEU A 166 16.17 -0.10 4.22
C LEU A 166 17.38 -0.09 3.28
N ALA A 167 17.17 0.25 2.00
CA ALA A 167 18.24 0.39 1.01
C ALA A 167 19.24 1.48 1.42
N ASN A 168 18.77 2.63 1.88
CA ASN A 168 19.61 3.71 2.38
C ASN A 168 20.43 3.31 3.61
N ASN A 169 19.83 2.61 4.58
CA ASN A 169 20.51 2.11 5.77
C ASN A 169 21.66 1.17 5.41
N LEU A 170 21.42 0.27 4.46
CA LEU A 170 22.42 -0.66 3.97
C LEU A 170 23.39 -0.05 2.97
N SER A 171 23.09 1.16 2.45
CA SER A 171 23.85 1.80 1.36
C SER A 171 23.96 0.91 0.13
N VAL A 172 22.82 0.35 -0.30
CA VAL A 172 22.73 -0.51 -1.49
C VAL A 172 21.87 0.17 -2.57
N HIS A 173 22.17 -0.15 -3.83
CA HIS A 173 21.53 0.38 -5.03
C HIS A 173 21.00 -0.77 -5.90
N VAL A 174 20.20 -0.43 -6.90
CA VAL A 174 19.73 -1.39 -7.89
C VAL A 174 20.91 -2.05 -8.60
N GLY A 175 20.91 -3.39 -8.64
CA GLY A 175 21.98 -4.22 -9.19
C GLY A 175 22.98 -4.78 -8.18
N ASP A 176 22.99 -4.26 -6.95
CA ASP A 176 23.84 -4.78 -5.88
C ASP A 176 23.32 -6.15 -5.37
N TRP A 177 24.23 -6.92 -4.80
CA TRP A 177 23.91 -8.17 -4.13
C TRP A 177 23.76 -7.98 -2.64
N ILE A 178 22.77 -8.67 -2.06
CA ILE A 178 22.52 -8.71 -0.62
C ILE A 178 22.25 -10.14 -0.19
N THR A 179 22.58 -10.45 1.05
CA THR A 179 22.31 -11.76 1.67
C THR A 179 21.17 -11.65 2.65
N LEU A 180 20.15 -12.48 2.48
CA LEU A 180 19.04 -12.65 3.44
C LEU A 180 19.31 -13.91 4.29
N LEU A 181 19.30 -13.75 5.60
CA LEU A 181 19.40 -14.83 6.58
C LEU A 181 18.05 -14.98 7.27
N ALA A 182 17.36 -16.08 7.07
CA ALA A 182 16.05 -16.36 7.65
C ALA A 182 15.96 -17.78 8.21
N THR A 183 14.98 -17.99 9.07
CA THR A 183 14.68 -19.31 9.62
C THR A 183 13.75 -20.05 8.67
N THR A 184 14.07 -21.30 8.35
CA THR A 184 13.24 -22.19 7.55
C THR A 184 12.06 -22.72 8.38
N THR A 185 11.10 -23.38 7.71
CA THR A 185 9.97 -24.08 8.37
C THR A 185 10.39 -25.10 9.41
N ASP A 186 11.58 -25.70 9.24
CA ASP A 186 12.15 -26.70 10.14
C ASP A 186 12.97 -26.07 11.29
N GLY A 187 13.01 -24.75 11.39
CA GLY A 187 13.73 -24.01 12.41
C GLY A 187 15.24 -23.87 12.15
N ALA A 188 15.75 -24.30 11.00
CA ALA A 188 17.14 -24.10 10.62
C ALA A 188 17.37 -22.70 10.05
N LEU A 189 18.50 -22.09 10.36
CA LEU A 189 18.93 -20.84 9.72
C LEU A 189 19.48 -21.14 8.33
N ASN A 190 19.02 -20.41 7.35
CA ASN A 190 19.53 -20.46 5.98
C ASN A 190 19.83 -19.07 5.45
N ALA A 191 20.86 -18.95 4.63
CA ALA A 191 21.27 -17.71 3.99
C ALA A 191 21.19 -17.86 2.48
N TYR A 192 20.64 -16.85 1.80
CA TYR A 192 20.52 -16.82 0.36
C TYR A 192 20.82 -15.43 -0.19
N ASP A 193 21.52 -15.38 -1.33
CA ASP A 193 21.90 -14.13 -1.95
C ASP A 193 20.86 -13.70 -2.98
N PHE A 194 20.53 -12.40 -2.99
CA PHE A 194 19.55 -11.80 -3.88
C PHE A 194 20.16 -10.56 -4.55
N LYS A 195 19.76 -10.32 -5.79
CA LYS A 195 20.10 -9.12 -6.54
C LYS A 195 19.01 -8.07 -6.36
N VAL A 196 19.37 -6.86 -5.98
CA VAL A 196 18.43 -5.75 -5.81
C VAL A 196 17.91 -5.33 -7.19
N ARG A 197 16.63 -5.56 -7.45
CA ARG A 197 15.96 -5.20 -8.70
C ARG A 197 15.28 -3.86 -8.65
N GLY A 198 14.76 -3.48 -7.51
CA GLY A 198 14.08 -2.22 -7.33
C GLY A 198 14.07 -1.73 -5.90
N ILE A 199 13.91 -0.43 -5.76
CA ILE A 199 13.75 0.28 -4.48
C ILE A 199 12.41 0.99 -4.54
N TYR A 200 11.58 0.79 -3.52
CA TYR A 200 10.22 1.33 -3.48
C TYR A 200 9.94 2.08 -2.19
N SER A 201 8.87 2.88 -2.21
CA SER A 201 8.30 3.49 -1.02
C SER A 201 6.81 3.16 -0.92
N THR A 202 6.37 2.80 0.26
CA THR A 202 4.96 2.64 0.61
C THR A 202 4.34 3.95 1.08
N GLY A 203 5.16 4.98 1.31
CA GLY A 203 4.76 6.23 1.96
C GLY A 203 4.66 6.10 3.49
N VAL A 204 4.95 4.94 4.05
CA VAL A 204 4.97 4.67 5.50
C VAL A 204 6.40 4.36 5.93
N PRO A 205 7.11 5.30 6.60
CA PRO A 205 8.53 5.13 6.93
C PRO A 205 8.85 3.88 7.74
N GLU A 206 7.95 3.44 8.61
CA GLU A 206 8.18 2.24 9.43
C GLU A 206 8.21 0.96 8.59
N LEU A 207 7.44 0.90 7.51
CA LEU A 207 7.48 -0.20 6.54
C LEU A 207 8.72 -0.07 5.65
N ASP A 208 8.98 1.12 5.13
CA ASP A 208 10.10 1.39 4.21
C ASP A 208 11.47 1.07 4.85
N LYS A 209 11.57 1.09 6.20
CA LYS A 209 12.80 0.75 6.95
C LYS A 209 13.09 -0.74 7.06
N ARG A 210 12.09 -1.60 6.91
CA ARG A 210 12.22 -3.04 7.25
C ARG A 210 11.66 -3.96 6.19
N GLN A 211 10.74 -3.50 5.34
CA GLN A 211 10.01 -4.36 4.42
C GLN A 211 10.80 -4.61 3.13
N LEU A 212 10.70 -5.83 2.64
CA LEU A 212 11.21 -6.21 1.32
C LEU A 212 10.26 -7.21 0.65
N TYR A 213 10.34 -7.28 -0.68
CA TYR A 213 9.59 -8.24 -1.49
C TYR A 213 10.54 -9.17 -2.21
N VAL A 214 10.22 -10.46 -2.22
CA VAL A 214 10.88 -11.50 -3.00
C VAL A 214 9.84 -12.34 -3.74
N HIS A 215 10.28 -13.15 -4.69
CA HIS A 215 9.38 -14.14 -5.29
C HIS A 215 8.97 -15.22 -4.28
N ILE A 216 7.71 -15.64 -4.34
CA ILE A 216 7.15 -16.67 -3.44
C ILE A 216 7.68 -18.07 -3.75
N ASN A 217 8.22 -18.30 -4.96
CA ASN A 217 8.75 -19.58 -5.46
C ASN A 217 10.26 -19.64 -5.37
#